data_cd4280e30119237523f823e5c60ac657
#
_entry.id   cd4280e30119237523f823e5c60ac657
#
_cell.length_a   1.000
_cell.length_b   1.000
_cell.length_c   1.000
_cell.angle_alpha   90.00
_cell.angle_beta   90.00
_cell.angle_gamma   90.00
#
_symmetry.space_group_name_H-M   'P 1'
#
loop_
_entity.id
_entity.type
_entity.pdbx_description
1 polymer ?
#
loop_
_entity_poly.entity_id
_entity_poly.type
_entity_poly.pdbx_seq_one_letter_code
_entity_poly.pdbx_strand_id
1 'polypeptide(L)'
;MTKAVFTLTRRGLMLSAGAAALALAMPRTARAQDPIKIAGIYTVPVEQQWVSRIHIAAEAAKAAGGVDYTYTENVANTDYPRVMREYCESGVTLIVGEIFGVEAEAREVAAEYPDVKFLMGSSLMPDEAVPNLAVFDNYIQDASYLSGIIAGAMTTTGSIGMVGGFPIPEVNRLMNAFMAGVRETRPDAKFQVSFIGSWFDPPKAKETAFAMIDGGADLLYAERFGVSDAAKERGKLAIGNVIDTQTDYPETVVASALWHFEPTLTAALEAIKAGSFKADNYGVYSQMKAGGCSLAPLGTFAGKVPEAALKLVAEKEAAIKDGSFTVTIDDSEPKSS
;
A
#
# COMPACT_ATOMS: atom_id res chain seq x y z
N MET A 1 -27.17 5.30 -89.13
CA MET A 1 -26.46 6.00 -88.07
C MET A 1 -27.51 6.54 -87.10
N THR A 2 -27.81 5.82 -86.02
CA THR A 2 -28.84 6.18 -85.05
C THR A 2 -28.15 6.46 -83.73
N LYS A 3 -28.19 7.71 -83.29
CA LYS A 3 -27.65 8.12 -81.99
C LYS A 3 -28.66 7.81 -80.89
N ALA A 4 -28.27 7.01 -79.91
CA ALA A 4 -29.08 6.79 -78.69
C ALA A 4 -28.77 7.88 -77.72
N VAL A 5 -29.78 8.63 -77.30
CA VAL A 5 -29.71 9.65 -76.25
C VAL A 5 -30.16 8.99 -74.92
N PHE A 6 -29.26 8.86 -73.97
CA PHE A 6 -29.58 8.40 -72.57
C PHE A 6 -30.09 9.59 -71.77
N THR A 7 -31.35 9.61 -71.40
CA THR A 7 -31.92 10.57 -70.44
C THR A 7 -31.78 10.02 -69.02
N LEU A 8 -30.98 10.67 -68.19
CA LEU A 8 -30.87 10.46 -66.77
C LEU A 8 -32.09 11.04 -66.05
N THR A 9 -32.94 10.18 -65.50
CA THR A 9 -34.09 10.61 -64.71
C THR A 9 -33.70 10.88 -63.25
N ARG A 10 -34.32 11.91 -62.65
CA ARG A 10 -34.08 12.34 -61.25
C ARG A 10 -34.23 11.28 -60.17
N ARG A 11 -34.78 10.13 -60.47
CA ARG A 11 -34.94 8.98 -59.57
C ARG A 11 -33.67 8.14 -59.42
N GLY A 12 -32.76 8.14 -60.41
CA GLY A 12 -31.50 7.41 -60.33
C GLY A 12 -30.43 8.07 -59.48
N LEU A 13 -30.55 9.40 -59.24
CA LEU A 13 -29.57 10.17 -58.47
C LEU A 13 -29.78 10.07 -56.93
N MET A 14 -30.95 9.66 -56.46
CA MET A 14 -31.24 9.53 -55.02
C MET A 14 -30.85 8.14 -54.45
N LEU A 15 -30.63 7.15 -55.25
CA LEU A 15 -30.20 5.82 -54.80
C LEU A 15 -28.70 5.68 -54.66
N SER A 16 -27.90 6.56 -55.27
CA SER A 16 -26.44 6.56 -55.13
C SER A 16 -25.91 7.40 -53.96
N ALA A 17 -26.74 8.30 -53.39
CA ALA A 17 -26.39 9.09 -52.21
C ALA A 17 -26.60 8.32 -50.89
N GLY A 18 -27.47 7.30 -50.87
CA GLY A 18 -27.73 6.50 -49.66
C GLY A 18 -26.67 5.46 -49.34
N ALA A 19 -25.93 4.97 -50.35
CA ALA A 19 -24.90 3.97 -50.15
C ALA A 19 -23.56 4.55 -49.63
N ALA A 20 -23.30 5.84 -49.88
CA ALA A 20 -22.07 6.52 -49.42
C ALA A 20 -22.16 6.98 -47.92
N ALA A 21 -23.39 7.15 -47.41
CA ALA A 21 -23.58 7.60 -46.01
C ALA A 21 -23.53 6.44 -44.99
N LEU A 22 -23.72 5.16 -45.44
CA LEU A 22 -23.61 4.00 -44.53
C LEU A 22 -22.18 3.48 -44.36
N ALA A 23 -21.23 3.91 -45.19
CA ALA A 23 -19.82 3.49 -45.07
C ALA A 23 -19.02 4.29 -44.02
N LEU A 24 -19.60 5.37 -43.45
CA LEU A 24 -18.94 6.23 -42.45
C LEU A 24 -19.33 5.90 -40.98
N ALA A 25 -20.24 4.94 -40.77
CA ALA A 25 -20.69 4.51 -39.45
C ALA A 25 -20.20 3.11 -39.05
N MET A 26 -19.03 2.68 -39.54
CA MET A 26 -18.36 1.54 -38.91
C MET A 26 -17.90 2.00 -37.53
N PRO A 27 -18.35 1.35 -36.45
CA PRO A 27 -17.77 1.63 -35.14
C PRO A 27 -16.25 1.42 -35.27
N ARG A 28 -15.46 2.46 -34.99
CA ARG A 28 -14.02 2.28 -34.79
C ARG A 28 -13.94 1.22 -33.70
N THR A 29 -13.53 0.01 -34.07
CA THR A 29 -13.12 -0.98 -33.09
C THR A 29 -12.11 -0.27 -32.21
N ALA A 30 -12.47 -0.04 -30.96
CA ALA A 30 -11.56 0.48 -29.97
C ALA A 30 -10.36 -0.47 -30.02
N ARG A 31 -9.24 0.02 -30.55
CA ARG A 31 -7.98 -0.73 -30.57
C ARG A 31 -7.70 -0.98 -29.09
N ALA A 32 -7.65 -2.23 -28.67
CA ALA A 32 -7.25 -2.56 -27.31
C ALA A 32 -5.92 -1.83 -27.09
N GLN A 33 -5.89 -0.96 -26.09
CA GLN A 33 -4.68 -0.25 -25.74
C GLN A 33 -3.66 -1.29 -25.29
N ASP A 34 -2.44 -1.22 -25.76
CA ASP A 34 -1.40 -2.16 -25.32
C ASP A 34 -1.32 -2.14 -23.79
N PRO A 35 -1.12 -3.28 -23.14
CA PRO A 35 -1.09 -3.36 -21.69
C PRO A 35 0.04 -2.47 -21.14
N ILE A 36 -0.23 -1.79 -20.03
CA ILE A 36 0.80 -1.04 -19.30
C ILE A 36 1.77 -2.06 -18.71
N LYS A 37 3.05 -1.95 -19.08
CA LYS A 37 4.10 -2.82 -18.56
C LYS A 37 4.61 -2.26 -17.23
N ILE A 38 4.47 -3.04 -16.17
CA ILE A 38 4.91 -2.70 -14.81
C ILE A 38 6.06 -3.62 -14.41
N ALA A 39 7.13 -3.04 -13.85
CA ALA A 39 8.18 -3.77 -13.17
C ALA A 39 8.18 -3.45 -11.67
N GLY A 40 8.13 -4.50 -10.82
CA GLY A 40 8.36 -4.40 -9.38
C GLY A 40 9.84 -4.55 -9.05
N ILE A 41 10.40 -3.70 -8.19
CA ILE A 41 11.75 -3.84 -7.65
C ILE A 41 11.69 -3.79 -6.14
N TYR A 42 12.09 -4.89 -5.49
CA TYR A 42 11.96 -5.07 -4.05
C TYR A 42 13.27 -5.47 -3.41
N THR A 43 13.62 -4.82 -2.30
CA THR A 43 14.87 -5.10 -1.56
C THR A 43 14.75 -6.33 -0.65
N VAL A 44 13.53 -6.83 -0.44
CA VAL A 44 13.19 -7.98 0.41
C VAL A 44 12.33 -8.98 -0.37
N PRO A 45 12.08 -10.20 0.17
CA PRO A 45 11.13 -11.13 -0.44
C PRO A 45 9.71 -10.54 -0.55
N VAL A 46 8.96 -10.92 -1.60
CA VAL A 46 7.58 -10.43 -1.83
C VAL A 46 6.60 -10.83 -0.73
N GLU A 47 6.94 -11.83 0.10
CA GLU A 47 6.16 -12.24 1.28
C GLU A 47 6.28 -11.24 2.43
N GLN A 48 7.29 -10.36 2.43
CA GLN A 48 7.43 -9.32 3.46
C GLN A 48 6.18 -8.43 3.44
N GLN A 49 5.62 -8.17 4.61
CA GLN A 49 4.27 -7.63 4.76
C GLN A 49 4.02 -6.34 3.99
N TRP A 50 4.97 -5.38 3.96
CA TRP A 50 4.81 -4.11 3.26
C TRP A 50 4.88 -4.31 1.74
N VAL A 51 5.90 -5.00 1.26
CA VAL A 51 6.13 -5.30 -0.17
C VAL A 51 5.02 -6.18 -0.75
N SER A 52 4.50 -7.13 0.05
CA SER A 52 3.41 -8.02 -0.38
C SER A 52 2.18 -7.25 -0.86
N ARG A 53 1.89 -6.07 -0.28
CA ARG A 53 0.72 -5.27 -0.66
C ARG A 53 0.86 -4.68 -2.06
N ILE A 54 2.08 -4.27 -2.43
CA ILE A 54 2.38 -3.78 -3.78
C ILE A 54 2.28 -4.94 -4.77
N HIS A 55 2.94 -6.06 -4.46
CA HIS A 55 2.95 -7.26 -5.29
C HIS A 55 1.52 -7.78 -5.56
N ILE A 56 0.71 -7.96 -4.52
CA ILE A 56 -0.67 -8.43 -4.64
C ILE A 56 -1.53 -7.48 -5.49
N ALA A 57 -1.42 -6.17 -5.28
CA ALA A 57 -2.16 -5.18 -6.07
C ALA A 57 -1.76 -5.21 -7.56
N ALA A 58 -0.46 -5.37 -7.85
CA ALA A 58 0.03 -5.47 -9.21
C ALA A 58 -0.42 -6.78 -9.91
N GLU A 59 -0.38 -7.93 -9.20
CA GLU A 59 -0.91 -9.21 -9.72
C GLU A 59 -2.43 -9.14 -9.92
N ALA A 60 -3.18 -8.48 -9.04
CA ALA A 60 -4.61 -8.29 -9.20
C ALA A 60 -4.91 -7.42 -10.44
N ALA A 61 -4.15 -6.34 -10.67
CA ALA A 61 -4.27 -5.50 -11.84
C ALA A 61 -3.96 -6.28 -13.14
N LYS A 62 -2.94 -7.15 -13.12
CA LYS A 62 -2.60 -8.06 -14.22
C LYS A 62 -3.72 -9.05 -14.50
N ALA A 63 -4.29 -9.68 -13.48
CA ALA A 63 -5.39 -10.62 -13.60
C ALA A 63 -6.66 -9.96 -14.15
N ALA A 64 -6.90 -8.69 -13.83
CA ALA A 64 -8.01 -7.90 -14.37
C ALA A 64 -7.84 -7.52 -15.86
N GLY A 65 -6.63 -7.65 -16.41
CA GLY A 65 -6.29 -7.30 -17.78
C GLY A 65 -5.90 -5.83 -17.95
N GLY A 66 -5.13 -5.53 -18.98
CA GLY A 66 -4.63 -4.17 -19.27
C GLY A 66 -3.31 -3.81 -18.60
N VAL A 67 -2.75 -4.70 -17.79
CA VAL A 67 -1.43 -4.59 -17.17
C VAL A 67 -0.64 -5.87 -17.45
N ASP A 68 0.65 -5.71 -17.77
CA ASP A 68 1.64 -6.78 -17.77
C ASP A 68 2.63 -6.50 -16.64
N TYR A 69 2.73 -7.42 -15.67
CA TYR A 69 3.54 -7.24 -14.46
C TYR A 69 4.62 -8.29 -14.34
N THR A 70 5.83 -7.84 -14.07
CA THR A 70 7.00 -8.64 -13.72
C THR A 70 7.70 -8.02 -12.51
N TYR A 71 8.58 -8.75 -11.82
CA TYR A 71 9.29 -8.22 -10.66
C TYR A 71 10.64 -8.88 -10.43
N THR A 72 11.48 -8.22 -9.64
CA THR A 72 12.71 -8.76 -9.07
C THR A 72 12.72 -8.44 -7.57
N GLU A 73 12.97 -9.44 -6.75
CA GLU A 73 13.01 -9.33 -5.29
C GLU A 73 14.41 -9.59 -4.75
N ASN A 74 14.65 -9.29 -3.46
CA ASN A 74 15.94 -9.45 -2.79
C ASN A 74 17.07 -8.66 -3.48
N VAL A 75 16.73 -7.51 -4.06
CA VAL A 75 17.69 -6.62 -4.72
C VAL A 75 18.46 -5.84 -3.66
N ALA A 76 19.76 -6.08 -3.55
CA ALA A 76 20.60 -5.31 -2.64
C ALA A 76 20.62 -3.81 -3.04
N ASN A 77 20.71 -2.91 -2.07
CA ASN A 77 20.74 -1.46 -2.33
C ASN A 77 21.83 -1.07 -3.34
N THR A 78 23.00 -1.72 -3.30
CA THR A 78 24.10 -1.49 -4.25
C THR A 78 23.78 -1.87 -5.70
N ASP A 79 22.86 -2.83 -5.90
CA ASP A 79 22.44 -3.31 -7.21
C ASP A 79 21.18 -2.61 -7.72
N TYR A 80 20.45 -1.92 -6.84
CA TYR A 80 19.14 -1.36 -7.14
C TYR A 80 19.17 -0.39 -8.35
N PRO A 81 20.11 0.57 -8.47
CA PRO A 81 20.18 1.46 -9.62
C PRO A 81 20.44 0.73 -10.94
N ARG A 82 21.23 -0.36 -10.91
CA ARG A 82 21.47 -1.20 -12.08
C ARG A 82 20.19 -1.90 -12.54
N VAL A 83 19.47 -2.52 -11.60
CA VAL A 83 18.20 -3.22 -11.89
C VAL A 83 17.14 -2.22 -12.42
N MET A 84 17.07 -1.01 -11.87
CA MET A 84 16.20 0.06 -12.41
C MET A 84 16.50 0.35 -13.88
N ARG A 85 17.79 0.54 -14.25
CA ARG A 85 18.20 0.81 -15.64
C ARG A 85 17.84 -0.35 -16.57
N GLU A 86 18.09 -1.59 -16.15
CA GLU A 86 17.75 -2.79 -16.91
C GLU A 86 16.25 -2.85 -17.24
N TYR A 87 15.38 -2.53 -16.27
CA TYR A 87 13.95 -2.44 -16.53
C TYR A 87 13.58 -1.26 -17.45
N CYS A 88 14.17 -0.10 -17.27
CA CYS A 88 13.95 1.04 -18.18
C CYS A 88 14.30 0.67 -19.63
N GLU A 89 15.45 0.02 -19.84
CA GLU A 89 15.93 -0.43 -21.15
C GLU A 89 15.06 -1.55 -21.76
N SER A 90 14.39 -2.34 -20.93
CA SER A 90 13.44 -3.37 -21.38
C SER A 90 12.11 -2.82 -21.90
N GLY A 91 11.90 -1.51 -21.78
CA GLY A 91 10.71 -0.82 -22.30
C GLY A 91 9.48 -0.95 -21.41
N VAL A 92 9.66 -0.98 -20.08
CA VAL A 92 8.55 -0.87 -19.12
C VAL A 92 7.96 0.54 -19.14
N THR A 93 6.68 0.66 -18.80
CA THR A 93 5.97 1.93 -18.68
C THR A 93 6.07 2.50 -17.27
N LEU A 94 6.00 1.62 -16.26
CA LEU A 94 5.99 1.98 -14.84
C LEU A 94 6.94 1.06 -14.07
N ILE A 95 7.79 1.65 -13.24
CA ILE A 95 8.51 0.93 -12.19
C ILE A 95 7.84 1.25 -10.85
N VAL A 96 7.58 0.22 -10.04
CA VAL A 96 7.03 0.33 -8.69
C VAL A 96 7.92 -0.42 -7.71
N GLY A 97 8.12 0.13 -6.51
CA GLY A 97 8.97 -0.49 -5.49
C GLY A 97 9.20 0.42 -4.31
N GLU A 98 10.27 0.18 -3.54
CA GLU A 98 10.68 1.04 -2.44
C GLU A 98 12.12 1.51 -2.59
N ILE A 99 12.39 2.76 -2.22
CA ILE A 99 13.72 3.40 -2.35
C ILE A 99 14.25 3.99 -1.05
N PHE A 100 13.71 3.61 0.11
CA PHE A 100 14.10 4.14 1.43
C PHE A 100 15.61 4.10 1.70
N GLY A 101 16.33 3.13 1.14
CA GLY A 101 17.77 2.98 1.29
C GLY A 101 18.61 3.48 0.12
N VAL A 102 18.00 3.99 -0.98
CA VAL A 102 18.67 4.35 -2.25
C VAL A 102 18.03 5.57 -2.92
N GLU A 103 17.50 6.49 -2.12
CA GLU A 103 16.73 7.66 -2.56
C GLU A 103 17.44 8.50 -3.64
N ALA A 104 18.70 8.84 -3.42
CA ALA A 104 19.45 9.70 -4.32
C ALA A 104 19.70 9.01 -5.66
N GLU A 105 20.21 7.78 -5.62
CA GLU A 105 20.54 6.99 -6.80
C GLU A 105 19.31 6.65 -7.64
N ALA A 106 18.18 6.38 -6.98
CA ALA A 106 16.92 6.10 -7.69
C ALA A 106 16.39 7.34 -8.42
N ARG A 107 16.52 8.53 -7.83
CA ARG A 107 16.13 9.79 -8.47
C ARG A 107 17.05 10.14 -9.64
N GLU A 108 18.35 9.86 -9.53
CA GLU A 108 19.29 10.01 -10.64
C GLU A 108 18.89 9.13 -11.83
N VAL A 109 18.59 7.83 -11.57
CA VAL A 109 18.12 6.92 -12.63
C VAL A 109 16.81 7.40 -13.24
N ALA A 110 15.85 7.86 -12.42
CA ALA A 110 14.59 8.37 -12.95
C ALA A 110 14.78 9.59 -13.88
N ALA A 111 15.73 10.46 -13.57
CA ALA A 111 16.08 11.60 -14.42
C ALA A 111 16.76 11.18 -15.75
N GLU A 112 17.48 10.06 -15.78
CA GLU A 112 18.08 9.49 -16.99
C GLU A 112 17.01 8.94 -17.97
N TYR A 113 15.82 8.51 -17.47
CA TYR A 113 14.75 7.87 -18.24
C TYR A 113 13.41 8.61 -18.13
N PRO A 114 13.28 9.82 -18.69
CA PRO A 114 12.11 10.70 -18.50
C PRO A 114 10.79 10.12 -19.05
N ASP A 115 10.86 9.18 -19.99
CA ASP A 115 9.69 8.54 -20.58
C ASP A 115 9.11 7.43 -19.67
N VAL A 116 9.92 6.79 -18.81
CA VAL A 116 9.49 5.79 -17.83
C VAL A 116 8.90 6.50 -16.60
N LYS A 117 7.83 5.94 -16.05
CA LYS A 117 7.19 6.45 -14.82
C LYS A 117 7.67 5.63 -13.63
N PHE A 118 7.84 6.30 -12.50
CA PHE A 118 8.30 5.69 -11.27
C PHE A 118 7.31 6.01 -10.16
N LEU A 119 6.77 4.98 -9.51
CA LEU A 119 5.90 5.09 -8.33
C LEU A 119 6.62 4.40 -7.18
N MET A 120 7.28 5.17 -6.32
CA MET A 120 8.27 4.65 -5.39
C MET A 120 7.90 4.92 -3.93
N GLY A 121 7.97 3.88 -3.10
CA GLY A 121 7.91 4.01 -1.65
C GLY A 121 9.12 4.80 -1.15
N SER A 122 8.86 5.93 -0.47
CA SER A 122 9.88 6.91 -0.13
C SER A 122 9.51 7.67 1.15
N SER A 123 10.51 7.99 1.97
CA SER A 123 10.38 8.93 3.10
C SER A 123 10.47 10.38 2.66
N LEU A 124 10.93 10.66 1.44
CA LEU A 124 11.08 12.01 0.90
C LEU A 124 9.85 12.42 0.09
N MET A 125 9.59 13.71 0.07
CA MET A 125 8.53 14.28 -0.76
C MET A 125 8.91 14.24 -2.26
N PRO A 126 7.91 14.36 -3.18
CA PRO A 126 8.17 14.47 -4.59
C PRO A 126 9.11 15.64 -4.91
N ASP A 127 9.92 15.47 -5.96
CA ASP A 127 10.82 16.51 -6.48
C ASP A 127 10.37 16.91 -7.87
N GLU A 128 10.01 18.18 -8.07
CA GLU A 128 9.60 18.71 -9.38
C GLU A 128 10.72 18.64 -10.42
N ALA A 129 11.98 18.55 -10.00
CA ALA A 129 13.11 18.36 -10.91
C ALA A 129 13.14 16.95 -11.56
N VAL A 130 12.40 15.98 -10.97
CA VAL A 130 12.25 14.62 -11.49
C VAL A 130 10.76 14.33 -11.71
N PRO A 131 10.13 14.94 -12.74
CA PRO A 131 8.67 14.98 -12.89
C PRO A 131 8.02 13.62 -13.17
N ASN A 132 8.80 12.62 -13.53
CA ASN A 132 8.36 11.25 -13.79
C ASN A 132 8.49 10.31 -12.59
N LEU A 133 8.93 10.81 -11.40
CA LEU A 133 9.00 10.05 -10.17
C LEU A 133 7.97 10.59 -9.16
N ALA A 134 6.94 9.81 -8.92
CA ALA A 134 5.96 10.01 -7.86
C ALA A 134 6.33 9.15 -6.65
N VAL A 135 5.96 9.61 -5.47
CA VAL A 135 6.22 8.89 -4.22
C VAL A 135 4.92 8.41 -3.59
N PHE A 136 5.02 7.38 -2.77
CA PHE A 136 3.95 6.95 -1.87
C PHE A 136 4.54 6.47 -0.55
N ASP A 137 3.65 6.33 0.43
CA ASP A 137 3.96 5.68 1.69
C ASP A 137 2.67 5.08 2.26
N ASN A 138 2.77 4.16 3.22
CA ASN A 138 1.61 3.57 3.86
C ASN A 138 1.07 4.46 4.98
N TYR A 139 0.41 5.57 4.64
CA TYR A 139 -0.27 6.42 5.62
C TYR A 139 -1.49 5.72 6.22
N ILE A 140 -1.25 4.59 6.92
CA ILE A 140 -2.29 3.77 7.57
C ILE A 140 -2.39 4.02 9.09
N GLN A 141 -1.91 5.17 9.56
CA GLN A 141 -2.01 5.57 10.96
C GLN A 141 -3.46 5.53 11.49
N ASP A 142 -4.46 5.73 10.64
CA ASP A 142 -5.87 5.61 10.99
C ASP A 142 -6.20 4.20 11.50
N ALA A 143 -5.82 3.17 10.74
CA ALA A 143 -6.05 1.78 11.12
C ALA A 143 -5.17 1.35 12.33
N SER A 144 -3.92 1.85 12.40
CA SER A 144 -3.04 1.64 13.56
C SER A 144 -3.65 2.21 14.85
N TYR A 145 -4.19 3.43 14.81
CA TYR A 145 -4.87 4.04 15.93
C TYR A 145 -6.08 3.21 16.40
N LEU A 146 -6.93 2.77 15.46
CA LEU A 146 -8.09 1.96 15.78
C LEU A 146 -7.68 0.59 16.38
N SER A 147 -6.62 -0.05 15.86
CA SER A 147 -6.08 -1.28 16.44
C SER A 147 -5.51 -1.06 17.84
N GLY A 148 -4.96 0.13 18.11
CA GLY A 148 -4.50 0.57 19.42
C GLY A 148 -5.64 0.64 20.46
N ILE A 149 -6.82 1.16 20.09
CA ILE A 149 -8.01 1.17 20.97
C ILE A 149 -8.35 -0.25 21.42
N ILE A 150 -8.31 -1.21 20.50
CA ILE A 150 -8.56 -2.62 20.81
C ILE A 150 -7.47 -3.17 21.73
N ALA A 151 -6.21 -2.89 21.42
CA ALA A 151 -5.06 -3.36 22.20
C ALA A 151 -5.11 -2.87 23.66
N GLY A 152 -5.44 -1.60 23.87
CA GLY A 152 -5.58 -1.03 25.20
C GLY A 152 -6.69 -1.67 26.03
N ALA A 153 -7.80 -2.06 25.37
CA ALA A 153 -8.91 -2.77 26.02
C ALA A 153 -8.59 -4.25 26.31
N MET A 154 -7.63 -4.85 25.58
CA MET A 154 -7.30 -6.28 25.67
C MET A 154 -6.08 -6.56 26.56
N THR A 155 -5.18 -5.61 26.76
CA THR A 155 -4.05 -5.79 27.68
C THR A 155 -4.54 -5.87 29.13
N THR A 156 -4.01 -6.82 29.87
CA THR A 156 -4.31 -7.01 31.31
C THR A 156 -3.28 -6.31 32.20
N THR A 157 -2.00 -6.30 31.80
CA THR A 157 -0.92 -5.66 32.57
C THR A 157 -0.79 -4.17 32.26
N GLY A 158 -1.25 -3.74 31.09
CA GLY A 158 -0.98 -2.39 30.56
C GLY A 158 0.44 -2.23 30.01
N SER A 159 1.24 -3.29 29.97
CA SER A 159 2.59 -3.29 29.37
C SER A 159 2.54 -3.87 27.97
N ILE A 160 2.93 -3.07 26.99
CA ILE A 160 2.86 -3.40 25.55
C ILE A 160 4.26 -3.33 24.95
N GLY A 161 4.65 -4.42 24.27
CA GLY A 161 5.90 -4.47 23.50
C GLY A 161 5.67 -4.06 22.05
N MET A 162 6.61 -3.30 21.48
CA MET A 162 6.55 -2.81 20.10
C MET A 162 7.89 -3.05 19.41
N VAL A 163 7.90 -3.90 18.40
CA VAL A 163 9.12 -4.25 17.65
C VAL A 163 9.02 -3.71 16.24
N GLY A 164 9.86 -2.72 15.92
CA GLY A 164 9.94 -2.10 14.60
C GLY A 164 11.19 -2.50 13.81
N GLY A 165 11.19 -2.24 12.51
CA GLY A 165 12.35 -2.46 11.63
C GLY A 165 13.43 -1.41 11.82
N PHE A 166 13.16 -0.19 11.42
CA PHE A 166 14.02 0.99 11.56
C PHE A 166 13.18 2.19 12.05
N PRO A 167 13.77 3.15 12.78
CA PRO A 167 13.06 4.34 13.25
C PRO A 167 12.93 5.42 12.15
N ILE A 168 12.28 5.06 11.03
CA ILE A 168 11.99 5.99 9.95
C ILE A 168 10.57 6.57 10.08
N PRO A 169 10.24 7.69 9.44
CA PRO A 169 8.92 8.33 9.51
C PRO A 169 7.75 7.38 9.31
N GLU A 170 7.85 6.46 8.34
CA GLU A 170 6.82 5.46 8.04
C GLU A 170 6.49 4.60 9.25
N VAL A 171 7.49 3.97 9.88
CA VAL A 171 7.31 3.09 11.04
C VAL A 171 6.90 3.89 12.27
N ASN A 172 7.53 5.05 12.48
CA ASN A 172 7.31 5.89 13.65
C ASN A 172 5.86 6.36 13.75
N ARG A 173 5.26 6.85 12.64
CA ARG A 173 3.88 7.35 12.64
C ARG A 173 2.86 6.27 12.99
N LEU A 174 3.09 5.02 12.54
CA LEU A 174 2.20 3.92 12.84
C LEU A 174 2.30 3.51 14.31
N MET A 175 3.50 3.44 14.86
CA MET A 175 3.73 3.12 16.26
C MET A 175 3.17 4.22 17.18
N ASN A 176 3.37 5.49 16.86
CA ASN A 176 2.83 6.62 17.63
C ASN A 176 1.29 6.67 17.58
N ALA A 177 0.69 6.43 16.41
CA ALA A 177 -0.76 6.35 16.27
C ALA A 177 -1.35 5.17 17.07
N PHE A 178 -0.69 4.00 17.03
CA PHE A 178 -1.07 2.86 17.84
C PHE A 178 -1.03 3.20 19.34
N MET A 179 0.07 3.80 19.82
CA MET A 179 0.19 4.22 21.22
C MET A 179 -0.90 5.22 21.62
N ALA A 180 -1.25 6.16 20.74
CA ALA A 180 -2.34 7.10 20.95
C ALA A 180 -3.69 6.37 21.09
N GLY A 181 -3.96 5.39 20.22
CA GLY A 181 -5.16 4.55 20.29
C GLY A 181 -5.22 3.72 21.56
N VAL A 182 -4.12 3.12 22.00
CA VAL A 182 -4.05 2.37 23.27
C VAL A 182 -4.48 3.24 24.45
N ARG A 183 -4.03 4.49 24.49
CA ARG A 183 -4.33 5.40 25.61
C ARG A 183 -5.81 5.81 25.69
N GLU A 184 -6.60 5.63 24.65
CA GLU A 184 -8.05 5.87 24.68
C GLU A 184 -8.78 4.90 25.64
N THR A 185 -8.28 3.67 25.76
CA THR A 185 -8.87 2.61 26.59
C THR A 185 -7.99 2.20 27.77
N ARG A 186 -6.70 2.53 27.72
CA ARG A 186 -5.72 2.27 28.76
C ARG A 186 -4.78 3.45 28.93
N PRO A 187 -5.19 4.54 29.62
CA PRO A 187 -4.40 5.78 29.71
C PRO A 187 -3.05 5.61 30.42
N ASP A 188 -2.94 4.63 31.31
CA ASP A 188 -1.74 4.29 32.09
C ASP A 188 -0.81 3.28 31.42
N ALA A 189 -1.08 2.91 30.16
CA ALA A 189 -0.28 1.93 29.43
C ALA A 189 1.20 2.33 29.34
N LYS A 190 2.06 1.33 29.49
CA LYS A 190 3.52 1.40 29.35
C LYS A 190 3.96 0.73 28.05
N PHE A 191 4.92 1.31 27.39
CA PHE A 191 5.43 0.82 26.12
C PHE A 191 6.91 0.47 26.21
N GLN A 192 7.26 -0.71 25.66
CA GLN A 192 8.63 -1.13 25.42
C GLN A 192 8.85 -1.07 23.91
N VAL A 193 9.69 -0.14 23.44
CA VAL A 193 9.94 0.07 22.01
C VAL A 193 11.35 -0.37 21.66
N SER A 194 11.51 -1.14 20.57
CA SER A 194 12.80 -1.54 20.05
C SER A 194 12.78 -1.67 18.53
N PHE A 195 13.86 -1.27 17.88
CA PHE A 195 14.08 -1.42 16.44
C PHE A 195 15.17 -2.46 16.20
N ILE A 196 14.91 -3.42 15.31
CA ILE A 196 15.84 -4.52 15.06
C ILE A 196 16.93 -4.21 14.03
N GLY A 197 16.82 -3.08 13.32
CA GLY A 197 17.78 -2.68 12.28
C GLY A 197 17.74 -3.58 11.04
N SER A 198 16.58 -4.17 10.74
CA SER A 198 16.35 -5.00 9.54
C SER A 198 14.90 -4.90 9.09
N TRP A 199 14.69 -4.91 7.77
CA TRP A 199 13.33 -5.00 7.21
C TRP A 199 12.77 -6.42 7.20
N PHE A 200 13.65 -7.44 7.20
CA PHE A 200 13.23 -8.84 7.19
C PHE A 200 14.22 -9.72 7.96
N ASP A 201 13.99 -9.86 9.26
CA ASP A 201 14.76 -10.76 10.17
C ASP A 201 13.82 -11.31 11.25
N PRO A 202 12.94 -12.27 10.89
CA PRO A 202 11.97 -12.84 11.83
C PRO A 202 12.60 -13.43 13.10
N PRO A 203 13.76 -14.13 13.06
CA PRO A 203 14.42 -14.61 14.25
C PRO A 203 14.78 -13.50 15.24
N LYS A 204 15.39 -12.41 14.76
CA LYS A 204 15.78 -11.27 15.60
C LYS A 204 14.57 -10.55 16.18
N ALA A 205 13.50 -10.37 15.38
CA ALA A 205 12.26 -9.78 15.86
C ALA A 205 11.63 -10.64 16.98
N LYS A 206 11.66 -11.97 16.82
CA LYS A 206 11.15 -12.93 17.79
C LYS A 206 11.94 -12.88 19.12
N GLU A 207 13.27 -12.84 19.06
CA GLU A 207 14.12 -12.69 20.25
C GLU A 207 13.85 -11.37 20.98
N THR A 208 13.71 -10.27 20.23
CA THR A 208 13.37 -8.96 20.78
C THR A 208 12.00 -8.98 21.48
N ALA A 209 11.00 -9.63 20.85
CA ALA A 209 9.67 -9.80 21.42
C ALA A 209 9.70 -10.65 22.71
N PHE A 210 10.49 -11.72 22.77
CA PHE A 210 10.67 -12.51 24.00
C PHE A 210 11.23 -11.66 25.15
N ALA A 211 12.23 -10.82 24.88
CA ALA A 211 12.77 -9.94 25.90
C ALA A 211 11.71 -8.96 26.44
N MET A 212 10.82 -8.45 25.60
CA MET A 212 9.72 -7.59 26.02
C MET A 212 8.67 -8.35 26.84
N ILE A 213 8.35 -9.60 26.48
CA ILE A 213 7.45 -10.45 27.25
C ILE A 213 8.05 -10.76 28.64
N ASP A 214 9.34 -11.09 28.69
CA ASP A 214 10.05 -11.34 29.94
C ASP A 214 10.14 -10.04 30.79
N GLY A 215 10.11 -8.87 30.14
CA GLY A 215 9.97 -7.53 30.75
C GLY A 215 8.52 -7.18 31.17
N GLY A 216 7.56 -8.10 31.04
CA GLY A 216 6.19 -7.94 31.53
C GLY A 216 5.16 -7.53 30.47
N ALA A 217 5.52 -7.43 29.21
CA ALA A 217 4.54 -7.18 28.13
C ALA A 217 3.62 -8.39 27.97
N ASP A 218 2.29 -8.15 27.94
CA ASP A 218 1.28 -9.17 27.71
C ASP A 218 0.58 -9.03 26.36
N LEU A 219 0.87 -7.95 25.63
CA LEU A 219 0.42 -7.68 24.28
C LEU A 219 1.57 -7.07 23.48
N LEU A 220 1.69 -7.48 22.21
CA LEU A 220 2.75 -7.05 21.32
C LEU A 220 2.19 -6.39 20.05
N TYR A 221 2.80 -5.29 19.60
CA TYR A 221 2.57 -4.71 18.28
C TYR A 221 3.57 -5.32 17.28
N ALA A 222 3.06 -6.15 16.37
CA ALA A 222 3.84 -6.92 15.42
C ALA A 222 4.07 -6.12 14.12
N GLU A 223 4.90 -5.08 14.21
CA GLU A 223 5.33 -4.34 13.03
C GLU A 223 6.26 -5.21 12.16
N ARG A 224 6.92 -6.23 12.73
CA ARG A 224 7.79 -7.20 12.03
C ARG A 224 7.29 -8.64 12.20
N PHE A 225 7.55 -9.48 11.17
CA PHE A 225 7.40 -10.93 11.29
C PHE A 225 8.30 -11.49 12.40
N GLY A 226 7.83 -12.55 13.07
CA GLY A 226 8.50 -13.14 14.24
C GLY A 226 7.90 -12.69 15.57
N VAL A 227 7.32 -11.48 15.64
CA VAL A 227 6.71 -10.97 16.88
C VAL A 227 5.48 -11.77 17.28
N SER A 228 4.59 -12.08 16.33
CA SER A 228 3.40 -12.91 16.58
C SER A 228 3.78 -14.35 16.93
N ASP A 229 4.91 -14.87 16.42
CA ASP A 229 5.46 -16.17 16.81
C ASP A 229 5.84 -16.20 18.29
N ALA A 230 6.55 -15.16 18.75
CA ALA A 230 6.92 -15.02 20.16
C ALA A 230 5.69 -14.92 21.06
N ALA A 231 4.70 -14.12 20.67
CA ALA A 231 3.45 -13.98 21.38
C ALA A 231 2.73 -15.33 21.51
N LYS A 232 2.61 -16.07 20.40
CA LYS A 232 1.98 -17.40 20.35
C LYS A 232 2.69 -18.40 21.29
N GLU A 233 4.02 -18.48 21.22
CA GLU A 233 4.79 -19.41 22.05
C GLU A 233 4.71 -19.12 23.54
N ARG A 234 4.49 -17.86 23.92
CA ARG A 234 4.35 -17.42 25.32
C ARG A 234 2.90 -17.25 25.76
N GLY A 235 1.91 -17.60 24.92
CA GLY A 235 0.49 -17.44 25.24
C GLY A 235 0.11 -15.98 25.49
N LYS A 236 0.71 -15.04 24.74
CA LYS A 236 0.44 -13.60 24.78
C LYS A 236 -0.36 -13.17 23.56
N LEU A 237 -0.89 -11.95 23.60
CA LEU A 237 -1.62 -11.36 22.50
C LEU A 237 -0.72 -10.57 21.57
N ALA A 238 -1.15 -10.40 20.33
CA ALA A 238 -0.49 -9.53 19.36
C ALA A 238 -1.51 -8.73 18.55
N ILE A 239 -1.05 -7.61 18.01
CA ILE A 239 -1.73 -6.81 16.99
C ILE A 239 -0.89 -6.91 15.70
N GLY A 240 -1.54 -7.33 14.60
CA GLY A 240 -0.92 -7.37 13.29
C GLY A 240 -0.83 -6.00 12.64
N ASN A 241 0.11 -5.84 11.72
CA ASN A 241 0.34 -4.60 10.98
C ASN A 241 0.49 -4.87 9.50
N VAL A 242 -0.06 -3.99 8.65
CA VAL A 242 -0.04 -4.00 7.19
C VAL A 242 -0.88 -5.12 6.56
N ILE A 243 -0.84 -6.34 7.08
CA ILE A 243 -1.59 -7.51 6.60
C ILE A 243 -2.36 -8.17 7.74
N ASP A 244 -3.38 -8.95 7.38
CA ASP A 244 -4.08 -9.81 8.34
C ASP A 244 -3.29 -11.10 8.56
N THR A 245 -2.80 -11.28 9.78
CA THR A 245 -2.08 -12.48 10.20
C THR A 245 -2.90 -13.38 11.12
N GLN A 246 -4.18 -13.09 11.33
CA GLN A 246 -5.02 -13.85 12.26
C GLN A 246 -5.21 -15.31 11.82
N THR A 247 -5.25 -15.58 10.50
CA THR A 247 -5.37 -16.96 10.00
C THR A 247 -4.23 -17.85 10.50
N ASP A 248 -3.01 -17.29 10.60
CA ASP A 248 -1.82 -18.03 11.05
C ASP A 248 -1.72 -18.06 12.58
N TYR A 249 -2.32 -17.08 13.25
CA TYR A 249 -2.27 -16.87 14.70
C TYR A 249 -3.66 -16.65 15.32
N PRO A 250 -4.63 -17.59 15.11
CA PRO A 250 -6.04 -17.36 15.45
C PRO A 250 -6.33 -17.14 16.95
N GLU A 251 -5.45 -17.64 17.85
CA GLU A 251 -5.60 -17.44 19.30
C GLU A 251 -4.67 -16.34 19.85
N THR A 252 -3.95 -15.64 18.97
CA THR A 252 -2.89 -14.70 19.36
C THR A 252 -3.13 -13.31 18.79
N VAL A 253 -3.41 -13.19 17.49
CA VAL A 253 -3.62 -11.90 16.83
C VAL A 253 -5.07 -11.47 17.00
N VAL A 254 -5.26 -10.40 17.79
CA VAL A 254 -6.59 -9.87 18.15
C VAL A 254 -7.19 -9.05 17.02
N ALA A 255 -6.38 -8.20 16.41
CA ALA A 255 -6.75 -7.30 15.32
C ALA A 255 -5.53 -7.02 14.46
N SER A 256 -5.74 -6.56 13.22
CA SER A 256 -4.65 -6.13 12.34
C SER A 256 -5.03 -4.83 11.64
N ALA A 257 -4.10 -3.88 11.56
CA ALA A 257 -4.21 -2.73 10.68
C ALA A 257 -3.82 -3.16 9.27
N LEU A 258 -4.72 -2.99 8.30
CA LEU A 258 -4.50 -3.40 6.91
C LEU A 258 -4.13 -2.21 6.03
N TRP A 259 -3.18 -2.43 5.13
CA TRP A 259 -2.90 -1.54 4.02
C TRP A 259 -3.44 -2.10 2.71
N HIS A 260 -4.12 -1.27 1.95
CA HIS A 260 -4.62 -1.56 0.61
C HIS A 260 -3.86 -0.69 -0.39
N PHE A 261 -2.99 -1.29 -1.18
CA PHE A 261 -2.21 -0.56 -2.19
C PHE A 261 -2.99 -0.36 -3.50
N GLU A 262 -4.08 -1.08 -3.69
CA GLU A 262 -4.91 -1.04 -4.89
C GLU A 262 -5.38 0.37 -5.27
N PRO A 263 -5.85 1.25 -4.35
CA PRO A 263 -6.21 2.63 -4.67
C PRO A 263 -5.01 3.45 -5.19
N THR A 264 -3.84 3.30 -4.58
CA THR A 264 -2.59 3.97 -4.98
C THR A 264 -2.18 3.56 -6.40
N LEU A 265 -2.14 2.26 -6.68
CA LEU A 265 -1.78 1.74 -7.99
C LEU A 265 -2.82 2.16 -9.06
N THR A 266 -4.11 2.07 -8.74
CA THR A 266 -5.19 2.48 -9.66
C THR A 266 -5.05 3.95 -10.05
N ALA A 267 -4.85 4.85 -9.08
CA ALA A 267 -4.68 6.28 -9.35
C ALA A 267 -3.45 6.55 -10.26
N ALA A 268 -2.35 5.85 -10.03
CA ALA A 268 -1.16 5.98 -10.87
C ALA A 268 -1.41 5.47 -12.30
N LEU A 269 -2.07 4.33 -12.46
CA LEU A 269 -2.41 3.77 -13.77
C LEU A 269 -3.38 4.66 -14.55
N GLU A 270 -4.36 5.26 -13.87
CA GLU A 270 -5.28 6.23 -14.48
C GLU A 270 -4.54 7.50 -14.93
N ALA A 271 -3.64 8.02 -14.11
CA ALA A 271 -2.81 9.17 -14.47
C ALA A 271 -1.90 8.88 -15.67
N ILE A 272 -1.33 7.67 -15.75
CA ILE A 272 -0.53 7.24 -16.91
C ILE A 272 -1.39 7.17 -18.17
N LYS A 273 -2.57 6.55 -18.11
CA LYS A 273 -3.51 6.46 -19.24
C LYS A 273 -3.98 7.83 -19.73
N ALA A 274 -4.17 8.76 -18.81
CA ALA A 274 -4.57 10.13 -19.11
C ALA A 274 -3.41 11.03 -19.57
N GLY A 275 -2.16 10.56 -19.53
CA GLY A 275 -0.98 11.37 -19.81
C GLY A 275 -0.73 12.48 -18.78
N SER A 276 -1.26 12.35 -17.57
CA SER A 276 -1.19 13.34 -16.49
C SER A 276 -0.30 12.92 -15.31
N PHE A 277 0.40 11.79 -15.42
CA PHE A 277 1.33 11.33 -14.38
C PHE A 277 2.47 12.34 -14.20
N LYS A 278 2.71 12.71 -12.95
CA LYS A 278 3.75 13.68 -12.56
C LYS A 278 4.31 13.36 -11.18
N ALA A 279 5.38 14.04 -10.79
CA ALA A 279 5.86 14.02 -9.42
C ALA A 279 4.75 14.50 -8.46
N ASP A 280 4.23 13.57 -7.66
CA ASP A 280 3.15 13.83 -6.69
C ASP A 280 3.24 12.82 -5.54
N ASN A 281 2.57 13.09 -4.43
CA ASN A 281 2.49 12.17 -3.30
C ASN A 281 1.21 11.34 -3.38
N TYR A 282 1.34 10.11 -3.87
CA TYR A 282 0.25 9.12 -3.93
C TYR A 282 -0.05 8.46 -2.59
N GLY A 283 0.71 8.74 -1.53
CA GLY A 283 0.43 8.25 -0.18
C GLY A 283 -0.93 8.69 0.36
N VAL A 284 -1.54 9.75 -0.18
CA VAL A 284 -2.90 10.17 0.14
C VAL A 284 -3.95 9.09 -0.11
N TYR A 285 -3.68 8.16 -1.03
CA TYR A 285 -4.55 7.03 -1.35
C TYR A 285 -4.42 5.88 -0.34
N SER A 286 -3.41 5.88 0.55
CA SER A 286 -3.27 4.91 1.65
C SER A 286 -4.18 5.25 2.84
N GLN A 287 -4.75 6.45 2.90
CA GLN A 287 -5.61 6.87 4.01
C GLN A 287 -6.95 6.13 4.00
N MET A 288 -7.57 5.99 5.18
CA MET A 288 -8.85 5.28 5.35
C MET A 288 -9.98 5.89 4.52
N LYS A 289 -10.06 7.22 4.45
CA LYS A 289 -11.07 7.92 3.63
C LYS A 289 -10.96 7.64 2.13
N ALA A 290 -9.78 7.22 1.66
CA ALA A 290 -9.54 6.84 0.27
C ALA A 290 -9.68 5.32 0.04
N GLY A 291 -10.03 4.56 1.08
CA GLY A 291 -10.09 3.10 1.02
C GLY A 291 -8.73 2.40 1.10
N GLY A 292 -7.67 3.15 1.40
CA GLY A 292 -6.29 2.64 1.43
C GLY A 292 -5.91 1.92 2.73
N CYS A 293 -6.74 1.98 3.77
CA CYS A 293 -6.54 1.16 4.96
C CYS A 293 -7.85 0.83 5.68
N SER A 294 -7.81 -0.22 6.48
CA SER A 294 -8.93 -0.67 7.32
C SER A 294 -8.42 -1.52 8.48
N LEU A 295 -9.32 -1.84 9.43
CA LEU A 295 -9.08 -2.96 10.33
C LEU A 295 -9.47 -4.28 9.67
N ALA A 296 -8.71 -5.34 9.97
CA ALA A 296 -9.11 -6.71 9.63
C ALA A 296 -10.35 -7.14 10.45
N PRO A 297 -11.13 -8.10 9.95
CA PRO A 297 -12.15 -8.77 10.76
C PRO A 297 -11.54 -9.37 12.04
N LEU A 298 -12.25 -9.32 13.16
CA LEU A 298 -11.74 -9.84 14.44
C LEU A 298 -11.68 -11.38 14.52
N GLY A 299 -12.22 -12.09 13.53
CA GLY A 299 -12.17 -13.55 13.43
C GLY A 299 -12.52 -14.26 14.74
N THR A 300 -11.59 -15.02 15.29
CA THR A 300 -11.77 -15.79 16.56
C THR A 300 -11.88 -14.90 17.81
N PHE A 301 -11.53 -13.63 17.71
CA PHE A 301 -11.70 -12.63 18.77
C PHE A 301 -13.03 -11.88 18.69
N ALA A 302 -13.87 -12.18 17.69
CA ALA A 302 -15.24 -11.69 17.66
C ALA A 302 -15.98 -12.12 18.96
N GLY A 303 -16.52 -11.15 19.70
CA GLY A 303 -17.14 -11.36 21.00
C GLY A 303 -16.18 -11.49 22.20
N LYS A 304 -14.85 -11.47 21.99
CA LYS A 304 -13.86 -11.44 23.08
C LYS A 304 -13.37 -10.00 23.37
N VAL A 305 -13.40 -9.12 22.38
CA VAL A 305 -13.10 -7.69 22.57
C VAL A 305 -14.25 -7.02 23.30
N PRO A 306 -13.99 -6.20 24.34
CA PRO A 306 -15.05 -5.50 25.07
C PRO A 306 -15.94 -4.63 24.16
N GLU A 307 -17.26 -4.73 24.32
CA GLU A 307 -18.22 -4.01 23.48
C GLU A 307 -18.01 -2.49 23.50
N ALA A 308 -17.63 -1.92 24.65
CA ALA A 308 -17.33 -0.50 24.77
C ALA A 308 -16.15 -0.07 23.86
N ALA A 309 -15.12 -0.90 23.72
CA ALA A 309 -14.00 -0.64 22.84
C ALA A 309 -14.42 -0.73 21.36
N LEU A 310 -15.23 -1.73 21.00
CA LEU A 310 -15.76 -1.87 19.63
C LEU A 310 -16.65 -0.69 19.24
N LYS A 311 -17.46 -0.20 20.17
CA LYS A 311 -18.27 1.01 19.95
C LYS A 311 -17.39 2.23 19.72
N LEU A 312 -16.35 2.44 20.53
CA LEU A 312 -15.40 3.53 20.36
C LEU A 312 -14.67 3.43 19.01
N VAL A 313 -14.22 2.22 18.62
CA VAL A 313 -13.61 1.98 17.30
C VAL A 313 -14.57 2.40 16.18
N ALA A 314 -15.83 1.97 16.22
CA ALA A 314 -16.81 2.31 15.19
C ALA A 314 -17.09 3.83 15.12
N GLU A 315 -17.18 4.51 16.27
CA GLU A 315 -17.36 5.96 16.35
C GLU A 315 -16.14 6.71 15.75
N LYS A 316 -14.92 6.30 16.11
CA LYS A 316 -13.69 6.91 15.59
C LYS A 316 -13.51 6.61 14.10
N GLU A 317 -13.77 5.38 13.66
CA GLU A 317 -13.70 5.02 12.23
C GLU A 317 -14.66 5.86 11.38
N ALA A 318 -15.91 6.05 11.83
CA ALA A 318 -16.87 6.89 11.14
C ALA A 318 -16.39 8.36 11.07
N ALA A 319 -15.86 8.88 12.17
CA ALA A 319 -15.35 10.25 12.25
C ALA A 319 -14.07 10.46 11.41
N ILE A 320 -13.22 9.45 11.26
CA ILE A 320 -12.07 9.48 10.34
C ILE A 320 -12.56 9.53 8.89
N LYS A 321 -13.52 8.69 8.53
CA LYS A 321 -14.05 8.59 7.17
C LYS A 321 -14.77 9.86 6.72
N ASP A 322 -15.53 10.52 7.62
CA ASP A 322 -16.23 11.77 7.32
C ASP A 322 -15.35 13.01 7.51
N GLY A 323 -14.12 12.86 8.07
CA GLY A 323 -13.15 13.93 8.26
C GLY A 323 -13.37 14.79 9.50
N SER A 324 -14.31 14.45 10.39
CA SER A 324 -14.55 15.16 11.66
C SER A 324 -13.49 14.84 12.72
N PHE A 325 -12.74 13.76 12.55
CA PHE A 325 -11.59 13.38 13.36
C PHE A 325 -10.40 13.04 12.46
N THR A 326 -9.21 13.48 12.83
CA THR A 326 -7.96 13.17 12.13
C THR A 326 -6.97 12.59 13.12
N VAL A 327 -6.41 11.42 12.81
CA VAL A 327 -5.31 10.84 13.56
C VAL A 327 -4.05 11.68 13.30
N THR A 328 -3.40 12.12 14.38
CA THR A 328 -2.17 12.91 14.27
C THR A 328 -1.08 12.09 13.60
N ILE A 329 -0.43 12.67 12.59
CA ILE A 329 0.80 12.13 12.00
C ILE A 329 1.96 12.61 12.88
N ASP A 330 2.61 11.69 13.57
CA ASP A 330 3.79 11.95 14.39
C ASP A 330 4.92 11.04 13.89
N ASP A 331 5.83 11.64 13.12
CA ASP A 331 6.98 10.96 12.52
C ASP A 331 8.19 10.87 13.47
N SER A 332 8.08 11.38 14.69
CA SER A 332 9.14 11.29 15.69
C SER A 332 9.35 9.85 16.17
N GLU A 333 10.58 9.50 16.48
CA GLU A 333 10.90 8.16 17.00
C GLU A 333 10.15 7.88 18.31
N PRO A 334 9.30 6.83 18.37
CA PRO A 334 8.56 6.48 19.57
C PRO A 334 9.50 6.06 20.71
N LYS A 335 9.15 6.42 21.95
CA LYS A 335 9.97 6.14 23.12
C LYS A 335 9.28 5.16 24.06
N SER A 336 10.08 4.30 24.69
CA SER A 336 9.63 3.50 25.83
C SER A 336 9.19 4.39 27.00
N SER A 337 8.19 3.95 27.79
CA SER A 337 7.60 4.74 28.88
C SER A 337 7.33 3.90 30.12
#